data_9116f857bcf877c11490f95a431e6861
#
_entry.id   9116f857bcf877c11490f95a431e6861
#
_cell.length_a   1.000
_cell.length_b   1.000
_cell.length_c   1.000
_cell.angle_alpha   90.00
_cell.angle_beta   90.00
_cell.angle_gamma   90.00
#
_symmetry.space_group_name_H-M   'P 1'
#
loop_
_entity.id
_entity.type
_entity.pdbx_description
1 polymer ?
#
loop_
_entity_poly.entity_id
_entity_poly.type
_entity_poly.pdbx_seq_one_letter_code
_entity_poly.pdbx_strand_id
1 'polypeptide(L)'
;MRFLLLPWLAASLIAAGEEIPRAKLVVGDGSNAVAGEAVSRSMQFRVTGGEGPVRGSVAILADQTKDELLLLTEERDEWKVPIRVMLFGKEGDPSPPRSIVMELFVTDAGYAPRVNVHLGRGLEQERFANAITSALILERSLRDRKADDAETPFLVPPWLTDGLREATAWNQKRSDRRPYEALFKRGGLFKLNELFAVSAAAHENLDAASRLAFQVSSGALVMALLEQPQGKEGFRQFLSQVAGFQGEMPVLLRRHFPELNLSETSLAKWWALQLANKGAAPLTDSLSITETERTLSESLHLHFRSADGSAQERPLSAWKEVAEMKEAERAEAVRPAQDALVRLSYRSFPSYRPLLMEYQTALSSLARGKTEKVEASLASLDASRELMRSKAERAQDYLDWFEITRARQTSGDFDDYLRLKDRVNYRAVKREDDLSKYLDQMDGLFKHAQEEPQGKSASPALLPSW
;
A
#
# COMPACT_ATOMS: atom_id res chain seq x y z
N MET A 1 -29.86 -16.40 34.09
CA MET A 1 -28.50 -16.36 33.56
C MET A 1 -27.92 -15.00 33.90
N ARG A 2 -26.98 -14.96 34.85
CA ARG A 2 -26.37 -13.72 35.36
C ARG A 2 -25.14 -13.39 34.51
N PHE A 3 -25.17 -12.26 33.83
CA PHE A 3 -23.98 -11.67 33.16
C PHE A 3 -23.09 -11.04 34.22
N LEU A 4 -21.88 -11.58 34.38
CA LEU A 4 -20.82 -11.00 35.17
C LEU A 4 -20.14 -9.89 34.32
N LEU A 5 -20.43 -8.65 34.66
CA LEU A 5 -19.67 -7.46 34.25
C LEU A 5 -18.37 -7.45 35.05
N LEU A 6 -17.24 -7.67 34.41
CA LEU A 6 -15.92 -7.39 34.95
C LEU A 6 -15.64 -5.89 34.85
N PRO A 7 -15.35 -5.20 35.96
CA PRO A 7 -14.93 -3.82 35.90
C PRO A 7 -13.44 -3.78 35.45
N TRP A 8 -13.19 -3.01 34.40
CA TRP A 8 -11.84 -2.56 34.05
C TRP A 8 -11.29 -1.67 35.16
N LEU A 9 -10.37 -2.20 35.96
CA LEU A 9 -9.54 -1.45 36.88
C LEU A 9 -8.56 -0.61 36.06
N ALA A 10 -8.83 0.69 35.95
CA ALA A 10 -7.85 1.68 35.59
C ALA A 10 -6.83 1.77 36.72
N ALA A 11 -5.79 0.95 36.67
CA ALA A 11 -4.62 1.10 37.53
C ALA A 11 -3.84 2.32 37.03
N SER A 12 -3.98 3.44 37.71
CA SER A 12 -3.08 4.58 37.61
C SER A 12 -1.71 4.16 38.17
N LEU A 13 -0.86 3.60 37.30
CA LEU A 13 0.56 3.48 37.60
C LEU A 13 1.16 4.90 37.48
N ILE A 14 1.32 5.54 38.64
CA ILE A 14 2.28 6.62 38.81
C ILE A 14 3.65 5.95 38.64
N ALA A 15 4.16 5.91 37.42
CA ALA A 15 5.51 5.45 37.14
C ALA A 15 6.48 6.50 37.70
N ALA A 16 7.28 6.07 38.69
CA ALA A 16 8.50 6.75 39.06
C ALA A 16 9.27 7.13 37.79
N GLY A 17 9.76 8.39 37.75
CA GLY A 17 10.40 8.99 36.59
C GLY A 17 11.54 8.15 36.01
N GLU A 18 11.19 7.32 35.04
CA GLU A 18 12.15 6.79 34.09
C GLU A 18 12.47 7.92 33.12
N GLU A 19 13.70 8.36 33.15
CA GLU A 19 14.24 9.35 32.25
C GLU A 19 13.92 8.92 30.81
N ILE A 20 13.08 9.70 30.15
CA ILE A 20 12.94 9.68 28.68
C ILE A 20 14.39 9.69 28.14
N PRO A 21 14.79 8.76 27.25
CA PRO A 21 16.13 8.78 26.69
C PRO A 21 16.30 10.12 25.97
N ARG A 22 16.88 11.08 26.66
CA ARG A 22 17.25 12.38 26.09
C ARG A 22 18.30 12.07 25.03
N ALA A 23 18.07 12.58 23.83
CA ALA A 23 19.15 12.65 22.84
C ALA A 23 20.34 13.29 23.55
N LYS A 24 21.38 12.53 23.79
CA LYS A 24 22.54 13.00 24.55
C LYS A 24 23.25 14.00 23.67
N LEU A 25 23.11 15.28 23.99
CA LEU A 25 23.82 16.34 23.30
C LEU A 25 25.31 16.20 23.69
N VAL A 26 26.12 15.71 22.79
CA VAL A 26 27.57 15.63 22.96
C VAL A 26 28.21 16.61 21.99
N VAL A 27 28.79 17.66 22.54
CA VAL A 27 29.64 18.58 21.76
C VAL A 27 30.92 17.84 21.41
N GLY A 28 31.12 17.52 20.14
CA GLY A 28 32.29 16.76 19.70
C GLY A 28 32.85 17.30 18.39
N ASP A 29 34.17 17.41 18.37
CA ASP A 29 34.97 17.84 17.23
C ASP A 29 34.80 16.88 16.02
N GLY A 30 34.36 17.43 14.89
CA GLY A 30 33.81 16.71 13.74
C GLY A 30 34.81 16.19 12.72
N SER A 31 36.12 16.22 12.94
CA SER A 31 37.09 15.96 11.87
C SER A 31 38.17 14.95 12.24
N ASN A 32 37.81 13.67 12.25
CA ASN A 32 38.82 12.63 12.03
C ASN A 32 38.31 11.69 10.92
N ALA A 33 38.95 11.75 9.75
CA ALA A 33 38.83 10.75 8.70
C ALA A 33 39.34 9.42 9.28
N VAL A 34 38.45 8.60 9.74
CA VAL A 34 38.74 7.26 10.29
C VAL A 34 39.06 6.35 9.12
N ALA A 35 40.23 5.73 9.13
CA ALA A 35 40.60 4.69 8.17
C ALA A 35 39.48 3.61 8.18
N GLY A 36 38.81 3.44 7.03
CA GLY A 36 37.70 2.48 6.89
C GLY A 36 36.29 3.08 6.95
N GLU A 37 36.08 4.24 6.36
CA GLU A 37 34.75 4.82 6.11
C GLU A 37 34.16 4.30 4.79
N ALA A 38 32.87 4.00 4.76
CA ALA A 38 32.08 3.81 3.54
C ALA A 38 31.09 4.97 3.42
N VAL A 39 31.12 5.66 2.27
CA VAL A 39 30.19 6.74 1.96
C VAL A 39 29.12 6.19 1.03
N SER A 40 27.86 6.47 1.30
CA SER A 40 26.75 6.05 0.46
C SER A 40 26.75 6.79 -0.89
N ARG A 41 26.03 6.23 -1.87
CA ARG A 41 25.92 6.82 -3.22
C ARG A 41 25.35 8.25 -3.18
N SER A 42 24.36 8.51 -2.32
CA SER A 42 23.77 9.84 -2.13
C SER A 42 24.67 10.81 -1.36
N MET A 43 25.82 10.35 -0.85
CA MET A 43 26.72 11.05 0.09
C MET A 43 26.06 11.49 1.40
N GLN A 44 24.82 11.06 1.65
CA GLN A 44 24.07 11.37 2.87
C GLN A 44 24.55 10.58 4.08
N PHE A 45 24.98 9.33 3.86
CA PHE A 45 25.35 8.44 4.95
C PHE A 45 26.84 8.15 4.91
N ARG A 46 27.47 8.28 6.10
CA ARG A 46 28.88 7.94 6.34
C ARG A 46 28.92 6.83 7.37
N VAL A 47 29.35 5.64 6.93
CA VAL A 47 29.35 4.42 7.74
C VAL A 47 30.76 4.11 8.16
N THR A 48 31.00 4.00 9.47
CA THR A 48 32.29 3.69 10.07
C THR A 48 32.18 2.48 11.01
N GLY A 49 33.31 1.85 11.31
CA GLY A 49 33.37 0.62 12.13
C GLY A 49 32.99 -0.64 11.35
N GLY A 50 33.01 -1.81 12.00
CA GLY A 50 32.73 -3.09 11.36
C GLY A 50 33.68 -3.44 10.19
N GLU A 51 33.34 -4.47 9.45
CA GLU A 51 34.11 -4.93 8.27
C GLU A 51 33.68 -4.19 6.99
N GLY A 52 34.57 -4.10 6.01
CA GLY A 52 34.34 -3.38 4.74
C GLY A 52 33.05 -3.75 4.03
N PRO A 53 32.77 -5.06 3.78
CA PRO A 53 31.53 -5.50 3.13
C PRO A 53 30.28 -5.11 3.91
N VAL A 54 30.31 -5.20 5.25
CA VAL A 54 29.19 -4.83 6.13
C VAL A 54 28.93 -3.33 6.05
N ARG A 55 29.98 -2.49 6.09
CA ARG A 55 29.82 -1.04 5.91
C ARG A 55 29.16 -0.69 4.57
N GLY A 56 29.62 -1.33 3.49
CA GLY A 56 29.02 -1.13 2.17
C GLY A 56 27.54 -1.51 2.11
N SER A 57 27.19 -2.66 2.68
CA SER A 57 25.79 -3.12 2.74
C SER A 57 24.90 -2.18 3.56
N VAL A 58 25.40 -1.70 4.70
CA VAL A 58 24.70 -0.74 5.55
C VAL A 58 24.49 0.60 4.84
N ALA A 59 25.51 1.09 4.12
CA ALA A 59 25.40 2.32 3.33
C ALA A 59 24.33 2.19 2.20
N ILE A 60 24.28 1.05 1.52
CA ILE A 60 23.28 0.77 0.50
C ILE A 60 21.87 0.72 1.12
N LEU A 61 21.69 0.03 2.23
CA LEU A 61 20.39 -0.08 2.90
C LEU A 61 19.90 1.29 3.41
N ALA A 62 20.81 2.14 3.90
CA ALA A 62 20.47 3.50 4.31
C ALA A 62 20.02 4.36 3.11
N ASP A 63 20.71 4.29 1.97
CA ASP A 63 20.30 4.97 0.74
C ASP A 63 18.95 4.45 0.23
N GLN A 64 18.73 3.15 0.23
CA GLN A 64 17.43 2.57 -0.14
C GLN A 64 16.29 3.11 0.73
N THR A 65 16.51 3.19 2.05
CA THR A 65 15.51 3.77 2.98
C THR A 65 15.22 5.24 2.67
N LYS A 66 16.24 6.02 2.30
CA LYS A 66 16.08 7.40 1.87
C LYS A 66 15.32 7.50 0.55
N ASP A 67 15.72 6.72 -0.46
CA ASP A 67 15.07 6.70 -1.77
C ASP A 67 13.58 6.35 -1.64
N GLU A 68 13.23 5.38 -0.77
CA GLU A 68 11.85 5.02 -0.47
C GLU A 68 11.06 6.18 0.16
N LEU A 69 11.65 6.92 1.09
CA LEU A 69 11.03 8.09 1.71
C LEU A 69 10.81 9.22 0.70
N LEU A 70 11.81 9.51 -0.14
CA LEU A 70 11.72 10.53 -1.18
C LEU A 70 10.64 10.18 -2.21
N LEU A 71 10.57 8.90 -2.62
CA LEU A 71 9.53 8.42 -3.54
C LEU A 71 8.13 8.55 -2.93
N LEU A 72 7.97 8.18 -1.65
CA LEU A 72 6.68 8.25 -0.96
C LEU A 72 6.18 9.70 -0.84
N THR A 73 7.06 10.64 -0.55
CA THR A 73 6.75 12.06 -0.37
C THR A 73 6.82 12.88 -1.65
N GLU A 74 7.24 12.28 -2.77
CA GLU A 74 7.54 12.95 -4.05
C GLU A 74 8.46 14.17 -3.86
N GLU A 75 9.50 13.97 -3.09
CA GLU A 75 10.45 15.02 -2.76
C GLU A 75 11.74 14.87 -3.56
N ARG A 76 12.37 16.02 -3.88
CA ARG A 76 13.71 16.05 -4.45
C ARG A 76 14.75 15.80 -3.36
N ASP A 77 15.87 15.20 -3.74
CA ASP A 77 16.99 14.99 -2.82
C ASP A 77 17.73 16.32 -2.55
N GLU A 78 17.29 17.02 -1.51
CA GLU A 78 17.88 18.29 -1.07
C GLU A 78 18.48 18.20 0.35
N TRP A 79 18.81 17.00 0.81
CA TRP A 79 19.26 16.73 2.16
C TRP A 79 20.74 17.10 2.31
N LYS A 80 21.04 18.01 3.25
CA LYS A 80 22.31 18.71 3.31
C LYS A 80 23.29 18.16 4.35
N VAL A 81 22.79 17.69 5.51
CA VAL A 81 23.63 17.29 6.63
C VAL A 81 23.90 15.78 6.57
N PRO A 82 25.17 15.34 6.47
CA PRO A 82 25.49 13.92 6.48
C PRO A 82 25.11 13.25 7.79
N ILE A 83 24.48 12.08 7.70
CA ILE A 83 24.13 11.21 8.84
C ILE A 83 25.26 10.21 9.03
N ARG A 84 25.81 10.16 10.27
CA ARG A 84 26.85 9.20 10.62
C ARG A 84 26.22 7.90 11.13
N VAL A 85 26.69 6.77 10.60
CA VAL A 85 26.32 5.43 11.08
C VAL A 85 27.57 4.78 11.62
N MET A 86 27.55 4.40 12.90
CA MET A 86 28.69 3.76 13.56
C MET A 86 28.34 2.32 13.90
N LEU A 87 29.15 1.39 13.40
CA LEU A 87 28.99 -0.04 13.63
C LEU A 87 29.92 -0.50 14.76
N PHE A 88 29.38 -1.22 15.72
CA PHE A 88 30.09 -1.74 16.89
C PHE A 88 29.92 -3.26 17.02
N GLY A 89 30.94 -3.91 17.51
CA GLY A 89 30.93 -5.36 17.75
C GLY A 89 30.88 -6.19 16.48
N LYS A 90 30.83 -7.49 16.66
CA LYS A 90 30.72 -8.52 15.61
C LYS A 90 29.54 -9.43 15.93
N GLU A 91 29.06 -10.17 14.95
CA GLU A 91 28.04 -11.19 15.16
C GLU A 91 28.49 -12.23 16.19
N GLY A 92 27.65 -12.47 17.19
CA GLY A 92 27.96 -13.32 18.35
C GLY A 92 28.52 -12.59 19.59
N ASP A 93 28.87 -11.31 19.47
CA ASP A 93 29.28 -10.52 20.62
C ASP A 93 28.09 -10.26 21.58
N PRO A 94 28.36 -10.11 22.92
CA PRO A 94 27.32 -9.69 23.87
C PRO A 94 26.69 -8.38 23.41
N SER A 95 25.39 -8.41 23.13
CA SER A 95 24.65 -7.25 22.67
C SER A 95 24.09 -6.43 23.82
N PRO A 96 24.16 -5.09 23.75
CA PRO A 96 23.46 -4.24 24.70
C PRO A 96 21.95 -4.46 24.60
N PRO A 97 21.16 -4.05 25.59
CA PRO A 97 19.70 -4.16 25.55
C PRO A 97 19.08 -3.53 24.29
N ARG A 98 19.65 -2.43 23.82
CA ARG A 98 19.31 -1.76 22.56
C ARG A 98 20.44 -1.90 21.57
N SER A 99 20.18 -2.67 20.50
CA SER A 99 21.17 -2.88 19.42
C SER A 99 21.35 -1.65 18.55
N ILE A 100 20.36 -0.76 18.48
CA ILE A 100 20.40 0.47 17.68
C ILE A 100 20.01 1.64 18.58
N VAL A 101 20.88 2.66 18.62
CA VAL A 101 20.69 3.89 19.40
C VAL A 101 20.95 5.09 18.51
N MET A 102 20.04 6.06 18.52
CA MET A 102 20.20 7.31 17.82
C MET A 102 20.65 8.41 18.80
N GLU A 103 21.64 9.17 18.38
CA GLU A 103 22.17 10.32 19.11
C GLU A 103 22.12 11.54 18.21
N LEU A 104 21.98 12.70 18.82
CA LEU A 104 22.02 13.99 18.12
C LEU A 104 23.20 14.79 18.63
N PHE A 105 24.05 15.24 17.72
CA PHE A 105 25.23 16.06 18.01
C PHE A 105 24.97 17.50 17.59
N VAL A 106 25.56 18.41 18.33
CA VAL A 106 25.68 19.80 17.92
C VAL A 106 27.08 20.00 17.33
N THR A 107 27.10 20.54 16.13
CA THR A 107 28.32 20.93 15.39
C THR A 107 28.27 22.41 15.05
N ASP A 108 29.36 22.99 14.57
CA ASP A 108 29.38 24.36 14.09
C ASP A 108 28.38 24.61 12.93
N ALA A 109 28.04 23.55 12.21
CA ALA A 109 27.05 23.58 11.12
C ALA A 109 25.59 23.35 11.58
N GLY A 110 25.33 23.15 12.89
CA GLY A 110 24.02 22.84 13.47
C GLY A 110 23.93 21.40 13.99
N TYR A 111 22.73 20.86 13.94
CA TYR A 111 22.45 19.51 14.46
C TYR A 111 22.83 18.42 13.47
N ALA A 112 23.52 17.37 13.93
CA ALA A 112 23.93 16.21 13.14
C ALA A 112 23.48 14.90 13.79
N PRO A 113 22.56 14.14 13.18
CA PRO A 113 22.14 12.84 13.70
C PRO A 113 23.23 11.78 13.50
N ARG A 114 23.36 10.90 14.50
CA ARG A 114 24.21 9.71 14.45
C ARG A 114 23.42 8.47 14.85
N VAL A 115 23.59 7.41 14.09
CA VAL A 115 22.99 6.09 14.37
C VAL A 115 24.10 5.12 14.79
N ASN A 116 24.06 4.65 16.01
CA ASN A 116 24.95 3.63 16.54
C ASN A 116 24.30 2.27 16.42
N VAL A 117 24.97 1.31 15.77
CA VAL A 117 24.44 -0.03 15.50
C VAL A 117 25.38 -1.07 16.08
N HIS A 118 24.89 -1.90 17.00
CA HIS A 118 25.63 -3.02 17.54
C HIS A 118 25.29 -4.31 16.79
N LEU A 119 26.31 -4.94 16.21
CA LEU A 119 26.18 -6.09 15.32
C LEU A 119 26.13 -7.45 16.05
N GLY A 120 26.14 -7.52 17.36
CA GLY A 120 26.16 -8.79 18.09
C GLY A 120 25.02 -9.75 17.78
N ARG A 121 23.85 -9.23 17.36
CA ARG A 121 22.69 -10.00 16.88
C ARG A 121 22.54 -9.97 15.34
N GLY A 122 23.58 -9.57 14.64
CA GLY A 122 23.49 -9.23 13.23
C GLY A 122 22.81 -7.87 13.00
N LEU A 123 22.56 -7.53 11.73
CA LEU A 123 21.86 -6.31 11.35
C LEU A 123 20.34 -6.54 11.33
N GLU A 124 19.62 -6.00 12.31
CA GLU A 124 18.15 -6.00 12.34
C GLU A 124 17.61 -4.96 11.34
N GLN A 125 17.37 -5.40 10.10
CA GLN A 125 17.08 -4.50 8.96
C GLN A 125 15.89 -3.56 9.21
N GLU A 126 14.79 -4.07 9.79
CA GLU A 126 13.60 -3.25 10.07
C GLU A 126 13.87 -2.15 11.10
N ARG A 127 14.56 -2.49 12.19
CA ARG A 127 14.94 -1.53 13.22
C ARG A 127 15.94 -0.51 12.68
N PHE A 128 16.85 -0.96 11.84
CA PHE A 128 17.80 -0.07 11.17
C PHE A 128 17.09 0.90 10.25
N ALA A 129 16.18 0.44 9.39
CA ALA A 129 15.38 1.29 8.52
C ALA A 129 14.56 2.33 9.32
N ASN A 130 13.95 1.94 10.44
CA ASN A 130 13.24 2.88 11.32
C ASN A 130 14.19 3.94 11.92
N ALA A 131 15.38 3.55 12.33
CA ALA A 131 16.38 4.47 12.87
C ALA A 131 16.89 5.45 11.78
N ILE A 132 17.13 4.97 10.57
CA ILE A 132 17.51 5.81 9.41
C ILE A 132 16.36 6.78 9.07
N THR A 133 15.12 6.31 9.01
CA THR A 133 13.95 7.18 8.79
C THR A 133 13.86 8.27 9.86
N SER A 134 14.04 7.91 11.13
CA SER A 134 14.07 8.88 12.22
C SER A 134 15.22 9.89 12.10
N ALA A 135 16.41 9.42 11.73
CA ALA A 135 17.57 10.30 11.52
C ALA A 135 17.36 11.28 10.34
N LEU A 136 16.72 10.81 9.27
CA LEU A 136 16.32 11.65 8.14
C LEU A 136 15.31 12.72 8.56
N ILE A 137 14.28 12.35 9.32
CA ILE A 137 13.27 13.31 9.83
C ILE A 137 13.92 14.34 10.76
N LEU A 138 14.85 13.91 11.63
CA LEU A 138 15.62 14.83 12.49
C LEU A 138 16.46 15.80 11.67
N GLU A 139 17.23 15.28 10.71
CA GLU A 139 18.03 16.15 9.81
C GLU A 139 17.14 17.21 9.16
N ARG A 140 16.01 16.79 8.59
CA ARG A 140 15.08 17.69 7.91
C ARG A 140 14.47 18.73 8.85
N SER A 141 14.06 18.32 10.04
CA SER A 141 13.41 19.21 11.00
C SER A 141 14.37 20.21 11.66
N LEU A 142 15.67 19.93 11.65
CA LEU A 142 16.66 20.65 12.41
C LEU A 142 17.74 21.35 11.55
N ARG A 143 17.75 21.12 10.22
CA ARG A 143 18.81 21.63 9.32
C ARG A 143 19.01 23.15 9.34
N ASP A 144 17.94 23.91 9.59
CA ASP A 144 17.95 25.34 9.60
C ASP A 144 17.86 25.95 11.03
N ARG A 145 17.87 25.07 12.05
CA ARG A 145 17.86 25.49 13.46
C ARG A 145 19.27 25.77 13.93
N LYS A 146 19.42 26.89 14.64
CA LYS A 146 20.64 27.20 15.39
C LYS A 146 20.68 26.35 16.67
N ALA A 147 21.87 26.01 17.11
CA ALA A 147 22.12 25.14 18.26
C ALA A 147 21.85 25.81 19.62
N ASP A 148 21.09 26.90 19.67
CA ASP A 148 20.92 27.71 20.87
C ASP A 148 19.99 27.11 21.94
N ASP A 149 19.19 26.10 21.57
CA ASP A 149 18.15 25.49 22.46
C ASP A 149 18.52 24.04 22.84
N ALA A 150 19.66 23.86 23.46
CA ALA A 150 20.19 22.53 23.84
C ALA A 150 19.33 21.74 24.87
N GLU A 151 18.34 22.37 25.50
CA GLU A 151 17.53 21.73 26.54
C GLU A 151 16.26 21.04 26.01
N THR A 152 15.89 21.26 24.76
CA THR A 152 14.63 20.74 24.20
C THR A 152 14.86 19.33 23.63
N PRO A 153 14.14 18.30 24.08
CA PRO A 153 14.25 16.98 23.49
C PRO A 153 13.64 17.00 22.09
N PHE A 154 14.41 16.55 21.09
CA PHE A 154 13.92 16.35 19.74
C PHE A 154 13.47 14.89 19.59
N LEU A 155 12.21 14.69 19.28
CA LEU A 155 11.61 13.35 19.22
C LEU A 155 10.87 13.14 17.89
N VAL A 156 11.14 12.02 17.25
CA VAL A 156 10.31 11.53 16.16
C VAL A 156 9.29 10.55 16.72
N PRO A 157 7.99 10.81 16.55
CA PRO A 157 6.97 9.94 17.11
C PRO A 157 7.02 8.53 16.50
N PRO A 158 6.87 7.44 17.28
CA PRO A 158 6.91 6.08 16.76
C PRO A 158 5.88 5.80 15.66
N TRP A 159 4.67 6.37 15.76
CA TRP A 159 3.65 6.20 14.74
C TRP A 159 4.09 6.73 13.37
N LEU A 160 4.95 7.75 13.35
CA LEU A 160 5.40 8.32 12.09
C LEU A 160 6.41 7.41 11.38
N THR A 161 7.36 6.84 12.11
CA THR A 161 8.37 5.92 11.54
C THR A 161 7.75 4.61 11.08
N ASP A 162 6.91 4.00 11.91
CA ASP A 162 6.19 2.76 11.55
C ASP A 162 5.20 3.02 10.42
N GLY A 163 4.51 4.17 10.47
CA GLY A 163 3.55 4.56 9.45
C GLY A 163 4.19 4.80 8.09
N LEU A 164 5.34 5.47 8.03
CA LEU A 164 6.09 5.70 6.78
C LEU A 164 6.58 4.37 6.18
N ARG A 165 7.12 3.48 7.00
CA ARG A 165 7.55 2.16 6.55
C ARG A 165 6.39 1.36 5.98
N GLU A 166 5.27 1.32 6.68
CA GLU A 166 4.08 0.58 6.26
C GLU A 166 3.46 1.19 4.99
N ALA A 167 3.37 2.53 4.90
CA ALA A 167 2.90 3.21 3.69
C ALA A 167 3.81 2.94 2.48
N THR A 168 5.12 2.89 2.68
CA THR A 168 6.08 2.51 1.65
C THR A 168 5.84 1.07 1.19
N ALA A 169 5.73 0.13 2.13
CA ALA A 169 5.45 -1.27 1.82
C ALA A 169 4.11 -1.44 1.07
N TRP A 170 3.08 -0.67 1.46
CA TRP A 170 1.79 -0.65 0.79
C TRP A 170 1.90 -0.16 -0.66
N ASN A 171 2.55 0.97 -0.92
CA ASN A 171 2.73 1.51 -2.26
C ASN A 171 3.53 0.57 -3.17
N GLN A 172 4.49 -0.15 -2.61
CA GLN A 172 5.30 -1.16 -3.31
C GLN A 172 4.61 -2.53 -3.41
N LYS A 173 3.36 -2.65 -2.96
CA LYS A 173 2.59 -3.91 -2.91
C LYS A 173 3.29 -5.03 -2.12
N ARG A 174 4.13 -4.67 -1.15
CA ARG A 174 4.84 -5.59 -0.24
C ARG A 174 4.10 -5.78 1.09
N SER A 175 3.14 -4.89 1.42
CA SER A 175 2.35 -4.99 2.65
C SER A 175 1.35 -6.13 2.58
N ASP A 176 1.18 -6.86 3.69
CA ASP A 176 0.12 -7.84 3.85
C ASP A 176 -1.18 -7.11 4.25
N ARG A 177 -2.20 -7.22 3.42
CA ARG A 177 -3.50 -6.57 3.64
C ARG A 177 -4.41 -7.30 4.63
N ARG A 178 -4.14 -8.57 4.91
CA ARG A 178 -4.96 -9.39 5.83
C ARG A 178 -5.06 -8.80 7.23
N PRO A 179 -3.99 -8.24 7.83
CA PRO A 179 -4.09 -7.56 9.12
C PRO A 179 -5.05 -6.37 9.13
N TYR A 180 -5.09 -5.56 8.06
CA TYR A 180 -6.02 -4.43 7.94
C TYR A 180 -7.47 -4.89 8.02
N GLU A 181 -7.84 -5.89 7.23
CA GLU A 181 -9.18 -6.46 7.23
C GLU A 181 -9.54 -7.11 8.57
N ALA A 182 -8.63 -7.91 9.13
CA ALA A 182 -8.86 -8.62 10.38
C ALA A 182 -9.02 -7.67 11.57
N LEU A 183 -8.18 -6.66 11.67
CA LEU A 183 -8.22 -5.67 12.74
C LEU A 183 -9.42 -4.74 12.60
N PHE A 184 -9.76 -4.33 11.37
CA PHE A 184 -10.95 -3.53 11.13
C PHE A 184 -12.23 -4.28 11.55
N LYS A 185 -12.39 -5.55 11.17
CA LYS A 185 -13.55 -6.38 11.53
C LYS A 185 -13.67 -6.60 13.05
N ARG A 186 -12.54 -6.69 13.75
CA ARG A 186 -12.50 -6.95 15.19
C ARG A 186 -12.51 -5.68 16.05
N GLY A 187 -12.42 -4.50 15.46
CA GLY A 187 -12.32 -3.23 16.18
C GLY A 187 -11.01 -3.05 16.94
N GLY A 188 -9.95 -3.75 16.54
CA GLY A 188 -8.64 -3.74 17.22
C GLY A 188 -7.68 -2.63 16.78
N LEU A 189 -8.14 -1.63 16.04
CA LEU A 189 -7.32 -0.52 15.57
C LEU A 189 -7.31 0.62 16.57
N PHE A 190 -6.16 1.33 16.64
CA PHE A 190 -5.99 2.46 17.54
C PHE A 190 -6.86 3.65 17.12
N LYS A 191 -7.43 4.35 18.10
CA LYS A 191 -7.98 5.69 17.89
C LYS A 191 -6.81 6.67 17.72
N LEU A 192 -7.06 7.81 17.07
CA LEU A 192 -6.00 8.79 16.80
C LEU A 192 -5.30 9.29 18.07
N ASN A 193 -6.07 9.61 19.12
CA ASN A 193 -5.51 10.06 20.40
C ASN A 193 -4.67 8.95 21.07
N GLU A 194 -5.11 7.70 21.01
CA GLU A 194 -4.35 6.56 21.54
C GLU A 194 -3.05 6.35 20.74
N LEU A 195 -3.12 6.48 19.40
CA LEU A 195 -1.97 6.35 18.50
C LEU A 195 -0.89 7.41 18.81
N PHE A 196 -1.30 8.66 19.00
CA PHE A 196 -0.39 9.77 19.32
C PHE A 196 0.17 9.72 20.74
N ALA A 197 -0.53 9.06 21.67
CA ALA A 197 -0.10 8.91 23.06
C ALA A 197 1.00 7.85 23.27
N VAL A 198 1.26 6.98 22.27
CA VAL A 198 2.28 5.95 22.39
C VAL A 198 3.67 6.58 22.36
N SER A 199 4.34 6.60 23.50
CA SER A 199 5.73 7.05 23.61
C SER A 199 6.72 6.02 23.05
N ALA A 200 7.97 6.41 22.81
CA ALA A 200 9.02 5.49 22.37
C ALA A 200 9.21 4.30 23.33
N ALA A 201 9.19 4.55 24.64
CA ALA A 201 9.30 3.49 25.65
C ALA A 201 8.09 2.55 25.66
N ALA A 202 6.86 3.11 25.53
CA ALA A 202 5.66 2.30 25.42
C ALA A 202 5.66 1.44 24.15
N HIS A 203 6.12 2.00 23.01
CA HIS A 203 6.23 1.29 21.74
C HIS A 203 7.18 0.08 21.81
N GLU A 204 8.33 0.22 22.45
CA GLU A 204 9.27 -0.88 22.63
C GLU A 204 8.66 -2.06 23.43
N ASN A 205 7.75 -1.77 24.36
CA ASN A 205 7.10 -2.73 25.23
C ASN A 205 5.77 -3.28 24.69
N LEU A 206 5.35 -2.91 23.50
CA LEU A 206 4.15 -3.47 22.89
C LEU A 206 4.32 -4.98 22.63
N ASP A 207 3.31 -5.77 22.99
CA ASP A 207 3.23 -7.16 22.57
C ASP A 207 3.06 -7.28 21.05
N ALA A 208 3.20 -8.47 20.50
CA ALA A 208 3.19 -8.70 19.07
C ALA A 208 1.85 -8.26 18.41
N ALA A 209 0.72 -8.50 19.06
CA ALA A 209 -0.60 -8.15 18.53
C ALA A 209 -0.82 -6.63 18.56
N SER A 210 -0.51 -5.98 19.67
CA SER A 210 -0.58 -4.53 19.83
C SER A 210 0.39 -3.81 18.88
N ARG A 211 1.59 -4.36 18.69
CA ARG A 211 2.57 -3.82 17.73
C ARG A 211 2.06 -3.88 16.28
N LEU A 212 1.47 -5.01 15.89
CA LEU A 212 0.85 -5.14 14.57
C LEU A 212 -0.31 -4.15 14.39
N ALA A 213 -1.19 -4.03 15.39
CA ALA A 213 -2.29 -3.07 15.36
C ALA A 213 -1.78 -1.62 15.29
N PHE A 214 -0.72 -1.30 16.02
CA PHE A 214 -0.07 0.01 15.98
C PHE A 214 0.52 0.31 14.60
N GLN A 215 1.28 -0.63 14.03
CA GLN A 215 1.87 -0.52 12.68
C GLN A 215 0.80 -0.29 11.61
N VAL A 216 -0.26 -1.11 11.60
CA VAL A 216 -1.38 -1.00 10.65
C VAL A 216 -2.10 0.34 10.79
N SER A 217 -2.39 0.77 12.03
CA SER A 217 -3.04 2.06 12.29
C SER A 217 -2.15 3.23 11.86
N SER A 218 -0.85 3.17 12.16
CA SER A 218 0.14 4.17 11.77
C SER A 218 0.27 4.29 10.25
N GLY A 219 0.33 3.14 9.56
CA GLY A 219 0.37 3.06 8.09
C GLY A 219 -0.88 3.66 7.46
N ALA A 220 -2.07 3.29 7.97
CA ALA A 220 -3.34 3.84 7.52
C ALA A 220 -3.39 5.38 7.69
N LEU A 221 -2.86 5.91 8.80
CA LEU A 221 -2.81 7.36 9.03
C LEU A 221 -1.90 8.05 8.03
N VAL A 222 -0.66 7.58 7.85
CA VAL A 222 0.29 8.18 6.89
C VAL A 222 -0.28 8.17 5.48
N MET A 223 -0.86 7.04 5.03
CA MET A 223 -1.52 6.95 3.73
C MET A 223 -2.68 7.93 3.61
N ALA A 224 -3.54 8.03 4.62
CA ALA A 224 -4.67 8.94 4.63
C ALA A 224 -4.25 10.42 4.59
N LEU A 225 -3.11 10.77 5.19
CA LEU A 225 -2.54 12.13 5.11
C LEU A 225 -1.97 12.43 3.72
N LEU A 226 -1.26 11.48 3.12
CA LEU A 226 -0.68 11.62 1.78
C LEU A 226 -1.73 11.69 0.66
N GLU A 227 -2.87 11.03 0.84
CA GLU A 227 -3.98 10.98 -0.12
C GLU A 227 -4.87 12.23 -0.10
N GLN A 228 -4.72 13.13 0.88
CA GLN A 228 -5.47 14.40 0.91
C GLN A 228 -5.09 15.30 -0.27
N PRO A 229 -5.98 16.22 -0.67
CA PRO A 229 -5.61 17.29 -1.60
C PRO A 229 -4.38 18.05 -1.07
N GLN A 230 -3.33 18.15 -1.88
CA GLN A 230 -2.01 18.67 -1.48
C GLN A 230 -1.35 17.91 -0.30
N GLY A 231 -1.79 16.68 -0.01
CA GLY A 231 -1.32 15.90 1.12
C GLY A 231 0.19 15.67 1.13
N LYS A 232 0.80 15.44 -0.03
CA LYS A 232 2.27 15.27 -0.14
C LYS A 232 3.02 16.55 0.21
N GLU A 233 2.56 17.72 -0.23
CA GLU A 233 3.15 19.00 0.13
C GLU A 233 2.98 19.28 1.63
N GLY A 234 1.76 19.10 2.15
CA GLY A 234 1.49 19.23 3.58
C GLY A 234 2.35 18.28 4.42
N PHE A 235 2.58 17.05 3.92
CA PHE A 235 3.40 16.07 4.60
C PHE A 235 4.88 16.46 4.60
N ARG A 236 5.43 16.99 3.51
CA ARG A 236 6.79 17.53 3.46
C ARG A 236 7.00 18.65 4.47
N GLN A 237 6.04 19.58 4.56
CA GLN A 237 6.09 20.68 5.53
C GLN A 237 5.92 20.17 6.97
N PHE A 238 5.08 19.18 7.20
CA PHE A 238 4.94 18.51 8.49
C PHE A 238 6.26 17.86 8.93
N LEU A 239 6.94 17.11 8.05
CA LEU A 239 8.24 16.48 8.34
C LEU A 239 9.31 17.49 8.71
N SER A 240 9.27 18.71 8.16
CA SER A 240 10.23 19.78 8.49
C SER A 240 10.05 20.37 9.88
N GLN A 241 8.95 20.07 10.58
CA GLN A 241 8.64 20.66 11.88
C GLN A 241 8.46 19.62 13.00
N VAL A 242 8.12 18.39 12.65
CA VAL A 242 7.62 17.41 13.62
C VAL A 242 8.60 17.08 14.75
N ALA A 243 9.88 16.91 14.46
CA ALA A 243 10.85 16.52 15.49
C ALA A 243 11.16 17.62 16.49
N GLY A 244 10.99 18.88 16.11
CA GLY A 244 11.18 20.04 17.00
C GLY A 244 9.90 20.63 17.56
N PHE A 245 8.76 19.99 17.36
CA PHE A 245 7.48 20.49 17.83
C PHE A 245 7.19 20.02 19.27
N GLN A 246 6.89 20.96 20.15
CA GLN A 246 6.67 20.69 21.58
C GLN A 246 5.19 20.73 21.97
N GLY A 247 4.29 20.91 21.03
CA GLY A 247 2.86 20.97 21.27
C GLY A 247 2.16 19.61 21.05
N GLU A 248 0.85 19.65 21.13
CA GLU A 248 0.02 18.48 20.86
C GLU A 248 0.01 18.14 19.36
N MET A 249 0.25 16.88 19.02
CA MET A 249 0.33 16.38 17.63
C MET A 249 -0.87 16.78 16.76
N PRO A 250 -2.13 16.72 17.25
CA PRO A 250 -3.29 17.17 16.47
C PRO A 250 -3.22 18.64 16.02
N VAL A 251 -2.55 19.51 16.78
CA VAL A 251 -2.37 20.94 16.43
C VAL A 251 -1.44 21.06 15.22
N LEU A 252 -0.32 20.34 15.25
CA LEU A 252 0.63 20.33 14.13
C LEU A 252 0.00 19.74 12.86
N LEU A 253 -0.73 18.62 13.00
CA LEU A 253 -1.43 18.00 11.88
C LEU A 253 -2.46 18.94 11.24
N ARG A 254 -3.29 19.62 12.01
CA ARG A 254 -4.27 20.59 11.48
C ARG A 254 -3.62 21.77 10.75
N ARG A 255 -2.40 22.16 11.15
CA ARG A 255 -1.64 23.23 10.48
C ARG A 255 -1.26 22.84 9.05
N HIS A 256 -0.85 21.59 8.84
CA HIS A 256 -0.36 21.10 7.56
C HIS A 256 -1.41 20.37 6.72
N PHE A 257 -2.50 19.94 7.36
CA PHE A 257 -3.61 19.23 6.74
C PHE A 257 -4.93 19.91 7.10
N PRO A 258 -5.32 20.97 6.37
CA PRO A 258 -6.50 21.77 6.71
C PRO A 258 -7.80 20.97 6.74
N GLU A 259 -7.90 19.87 5.99
CA GLU A 259 -9.07 18.98 6.02
C GLU A 259 -9.27 18.27 7.37
N LEU A 260 -8.26 18.25 8.23
CA LEU A 260 -8.35 17.75 9.60
C LEU A 260 -8.85 18.81 10.60
N ASN A 261 -9.18 20.03 10.14
CA ASN A 261 -9.77 21.06 10.99
C ASN A 261 -11.27 20.75 11.23
N LEU A 262 -11.50 19.64 11.86
CA LEU A 262 -12.81 19.07 12.17
C LEU A 262 -13.05 19.09 13.68
N SER A 263 -14.33 19.05 14.08
CA SER A 263 -14.68 18.74 15.47
C SER A 263 -14.15 17.35 15.84
N GLU A 264 -13.95 17.10 17.12
CA GLU A 264 -13.46 15.80 17.60
C GLU A 264 -14.32 14.62 17.11
N THR A 265 -15.64 14.79 17.14
CA THR A 265 -16.58 13.77 16.63
C THR A 265 -16.44 13.55 15.12
N SER A 266 -16.24 14.62 14.35
CA SER A 266 -16.06 14.52 12.90
C SER A 266 -14.71 13.93 12.54
N LEU A 267 -13.67 14.26 13.31
CA LEU A 267 -12.34 13.66 13.14
C LEU A 267 -12.36 12.15 13.43
N ALA A 268 -13.08 11.73 14.46
CA ALA A 268 -13.26 10.31 14.77
C ALA A 268 -14.01 9.56 13.64
N LYS A 269 -15.04 10.19 13.04
CA LYS A 269 -15.76 9.64 11.89
C LYS A 269 -14.87 9.57 10.64
N TRP A 270 -14.10 10.63 10.38
CA TRP A 270 -13.13 10.64 9.29
C TRP A 270 -12.12 9.50 9.45
N TRP A 271 -11.57 9.35 10.66
CA TRP A 271 -10.62 8.26 10.94
C TRP A 271 -11.23 6.88 10.73
N ALA A 272 -12.43 6.65 11.25
CA ALA A 272 -13.14 5.39 11.03
C ALA A 272 -13.36 5.09 9.53
N LEU A 273 -13.65 6.13 8.73
CA LEU A 273 -13.80 6.00 7.28
C LEU A 273 -12.47 5.64 6.60
N GLN A 274 -11.36 6.28 6.99
CA GLN A 274 -10.04 5.94 6.45
C GLN A 274 -9.65 4.49 6.74
N LEU A 275 -9.90 4.04 7.96
CA LEU A 275 -9.67 2.63 8.35
C LEU A 275 -10.56 1.67 7.55
N ALA A 276 -11.83 2.01 7.35
CA ALA A 276 -12.75 1.23 6.54
C ALA A 276 -12.26 1.10 5.10
N ASN A 277 -11.80 2.20 4.50
CA ASN A 277 -11.27 2.21 3.13
C ASN A 277 -10.02 1.32 2.98
N LYS A 278 -9.12 1.32 3.97
CA LYS A 278 -7.91 0.47 3.95
C LYS A 278 -8.21 -0.98 4.32
N GLY A 279 -9.18 -1.22 5.21
CA GLY A 279 -9.64 -2.56 5.60
C GLY A 279 -10.62 -3.21 4.62
N ALA A 280 -11.23 -2.44 3.73
CA ALA A 280 -12.01 -2.99 2.64
C ALA A 280 -11.07 -3.69 1.65
N ALA A 281 -11.46 -4.89 1.20
CA ALA A 281 -10.75 -5.51 0.08
C ALA A 281 -10.83 -4.53 -1.10
N PRO A 282 -9.70 -4.09 -1.65
CA PRO A 282 -9.73 -3.09 -2.71
C PRO A 282 -10.44 -3.67 -3.92
N LEU A 283 -11.41 -2.93 -4.43
CA LEU A 283 -12.03 -3.23 -5.74
C LEU A 283 -10.96 -3.32 -6.85
N THR A 284 -9.81 -2.69 -6.64
CA THR A 284 -8.66 -2.72 -7.57
C THR A 284 -7.91 -4.05 -7.64
N ASP A 285 -8.02 -4.93 -6.63
CA ASP A 285 -7.49 -6.30 -6.70
C ASP A 285 -8.52 -7.27 -7.29
N SER A 286 -9.76 -6.86 -7.43
CA SER A 286 -10.74 -7.60 -8.19
C SER A 286 -10.55 -7.31 -9.68
N LEU A 287 -10.68 -8.37 -10.46
CA LEU A 287 -10.69 -8.25 -11.90
C LEU A 287 -11.83 -7.32 -12.34
N SER A 288 -11.58 -6.54 -13.36
CA SER A 288 -12.66 -5.80 -14.05
C SER A 288 -13.73 -6.77 -14.54
N ILE A 289 -14.89 -6.26 -14.91
CA ILE A 289 -15.99 -7.06 -15.49
C ILE A 289 -15.49 -7.84 -16.70
N THR A 290 -14.82 -7.15 -17.62
CA THR A 290 -14.28 -7.75 -18.84
C THR A 290 -13.24 -8.84 -18.56
N GLU A 291 -12.34 -8.59 -17.61
CA GLU A 291 -11.33 -9.57 -17.20
C GLU A 291 -11.95 -10.76 -16.45
N THR A 292 -12.97 -10.51 -15.60
CA THR A 292 -13.73 -11.57 -14.93
C THR A 292 -14.43 -12.47 -15.94
N GLU A 293 -15.10 -11.89 -16.94
CA GLU A 293 -15.77 -12.62 -18.01
C GLU A 293 -14.81 -13.44 -18.87
N ARG A 294 -13.67 -12.86 -19.25
CA ARG A 294 -12.62 -13.57 -20.01
C ARG A 294 -12.09 -14.74 -19.19
N THR A 295 -11.68 -14.49 -17.94
CA THR A 295 -11.12 -15.53 -17.06
C THR A 295 -12.15 -16.61 -16.72
N LEU A 296 -13.45 -16.24 -16.57
CA LEU A 296 -14.52 -17.20 -16.38
C LEU A 296 -14.67 -18.10 -17.61
N SER A 297 -14.67 -17.53 -18.82
CA SER A 297 -14.74 -18.30 -20.06
C SER A 297 -13.54 -19.28 -20.19
N GLU A 298 -12.33 -18.82 -19.87
CA GLU A 298 -11.12 -19.64 -19.85
C GLU A 298 -11.18 -20.73 -18.77
N SER A 299 -11.82 -20.46 -17.62
CA SER A 299 -11.97 -21.42 -16.52
C SER A 299 -13.00 -22.51 -16.79
N LEU A 300 -13.94 -22.30 -17.70
CA LEU A 300 -15.02 -23.24 -18.05
C LEU A 300 -14.61 -24.22 -19.15
N HIS A 301 -13.39 -24.75 -19.09
CA HIS A 301 -12.89 -25.80 -19.99
C HIS A 301 -12.77 -27.13 -19.26
N LEU A 302 -13.21 -28.17 -19.91
CA LEU A 302 -13.12 -29.56 -19.48
C LEU A 302 -11.86 -30.19 -20.08
N HIS A 303 -11.16 -31.00 -19.28
CA HIS A 303 -9.91 -31.62 -19.67
C HIS A 303 -10.09 -33.10 -19.99
N PHE A 304 -9.86 -33.50 -21.22
CA PHE A 304 -9.97 -34.85 -21.69
C PHE A 304 -8.59 -35.46 -21.85
N ARG A 305 -8.42 -36.74 -21.50
CA ARG A 305 -7.25 -37.49 -21.83
C ARG A 305 -7.54 -38.34 -23.06
N SER A 306 -6.78 -38.13 -24.13
CA SER A 306 -6.80 -39.00 -25.30
C SER A 306 -6.09 -40.34 -25.04
N ALA A 307 -6.37 -41.34 -25.85
CA ALA A 307 -5.77 -42.66 -25.73
C ALA A 307 -4.23 -42.67 -25.85
N ASP A 308 -3.64 -41.66 -26.48
CA ASP A 308 -2.22 -41.39 -26.60
C ASP A 308 -1.60 -40.65 -25.38
N GLY A 309 -2.41 -40.37 -24.38
CA GLY A 309 -2.00 -39.64 -23.17
C GLY A 309 -1.98 -38.11 -23.31
N SER A 310 -2.30 -37.56 -24.49
CA SER A 310 -2.38 -36.08 -24.68
C SER A 310 -3.61 -35.51 -23.98
N ALA A 311 -3.43 -34.29 -23.38
CA ALA A 311 -4.51 -33.56 -22.79
C ALA A 311 -5.20 -32.70 -23.85
N GLN A 312 -6.53 -32.78 -23.95
CA GLN A 312 -7.34 -31.93 -24.81
C GLN A 312 -8.29 -31.08 -23.93
N GLU A 313 -8.31 -29.81 -24.17
CA GLU A 313 -9.24 -28.89 -23.51
C GLU A 313 -10.44 -28.63 -24.42
N ARG A 314 -11.65 -28.76 -23.87
CA ARG A 314 -12.91 -28.48 -24.58
C ARG A 314 -13.81 -27.60 -23.72
N PRO A 315 -14.63 -26.74 -24.33
CA PRO A 315 -15.53 -25.88 -23.59
C PRO A 315 -16.56 -26.70 -22.79
N LEU A 316 -17.13 -26.09 -21.75
CA LEU A 316 -18.12 -26.74 -20.87
C LEU A 316 -19.34 -27.28 -21.65
N SER A 317 -19.66 -26.77 -22.83
CA SER A 317 -20.70 -27.32 -23.72
C SER A 317 -20.50 -28.79 -24.09
N ALA A 318 -19.25 -29.31 -23.99
CA ALA A 318 -18.92 -30.74 -24.19
C ALA A 318 -19.22 -31.62 -22.97
N TRP A 319 -19.97 -31.12 -21.98
CA TRP A 319 -20.29 -31.85 -20.74
C TRP A 319 -20.96 -33.20 -20.96
N LYS A 320 -21.67 -33.41 -22.08
CA LYS A 320 -22.32 -34.70 -22.42
C LYS A 320 -21.30 -35.80 -22.57
N GLU A 321 -20.14 -35.51 -23.16
CA GLU A 321 -19.05 -36.48 -23.31
C GLU A 321 -18.46 -36.89 -21.95
N VAL A 322 -18.33 -35.92 -21.03
CA VAL A 322 -17.89 -36.20 -19.66
C VAL A 322 -18.91 -37.07 -18.92
N ALA A 323 -20.22 -36.87 -19.16
CA ALA A 323 -21.29 -37.63 -18.53
C ALA A 323 -21.19 -39.15 -18.86
N GLU A 324 -20.67 -39.51 -20.05
CA GLU A 324 -20.49 -40.90 -20.50
C GLU A 324 -19.25 -41.58 -19.93
N MET A 325 -18.33 -40.84 -19.31
CA MET A 325 -17.11 -41.35 -18.72
C MET A 325 -17.35 -42.12 -17.40
N LYS A 326 -16.36 -42.89 -16.97
CA LYS A 326 -16.31 -43.50 -15.64
C LYS A 326 -16.12 -42.43 -14.57
N GLU A 327 -16.55 -42.72 -13.32
CA GLU A 327 -16.54 -41.75 -12.21
C GLU A 327 -15.15 -41.10 -11.98
N ALA A 328 -14.08 -41.89 -11.99
CA ALA A 328 -12.72 -41.37 -11.81
C ALA A 328 -12.31 -40.43 -12.94
N GLU A 329 -12.62 -40.77 -14.19
CA GLU A 329 -12.33 -39.97 -15.37
C GLU A 329 -13.13 -38.68 -15.40
N ARG A 330 -14.43 -38.73 -14.99
CA ARG A 330 -15.27 -37.53 -14.85
C ARG A 330 -14.67 -36.55 -13.85
N ALA A 331 -14.25 -37.07 -12.68
CA ALA A 331 -13.65 -36.23 -11.64
C ALA A 331 -12.35 -35.56 -12.12
N GLU A 332 -11.51 -36.31 -12.86
CA GLU A 332 -10.30 -35.75 -13.44
C GLU A 332 -10.59 -34.69 -14.50
N ALA A 333 -11.56 -34.93 -15.38
CA ALA A 333 -11.94 -34.00 -16.43
C ALA A 333 -12.47 -32.66 -15.92
N VAL A 334 -13.16 -32.67 -14.76
CA VAL A 334 -13.82 -31.48 -14.20
C VAL A 334 -12.94 -30.72 -13.20
N ARG A 335 -11.99 -31.41 -12.52
CA ARG A 335 -11.17 -30.82 -11.45
C ARG A 335 -10.47 -29.50 -11.85
N PRO A 336 -9.79 -29.38 -13.01
CA PRO A 336 -9.11 -28.15 -13.37
C PRO A 336 -10.03 -26.96 -13.46
N ALA A 337 -11.23 -27.14 -14.01
CA ALA A 337 -12.28 -26.11 -14.07
C ALA A 337 -12.74 -25.71 -12.67
N GLN A 338 -12.96 -26.67 -11.77
CA GLN A 338 -13.34 -26.35 -10.38
C GLN A 338 -12.26 -25.54 -9.66
N ASP A 339 -10.99 -25.98 -9.77
CA ASP A 339 -9.85 -25.28 -9.16
C ASP A 339 -9.68 -23.87 -9.74
N ALA A 340 -9.90 -23.69 -11.05
CA ALA A 340 -9.85 -22.38 -11.70
C ALA A 340 -10.97 -21.46 -11.19
N LEU A 341 -12.20 -21.97 -11.05
CA LEU A 341 -13.32 -21.20 -10.50
C LEU A 341 -13.11 -20.82 -9.02
N VAL A 342 -12.49 -21.70 -8.22
CA VAL A 342 -12.12 -21.35 -6.84
C VAL A 342 -11.14 -20.17 -6.84
N ARG A 343 -10.06 -20.25 -7.63
CA ARG A 343 -9.10 -19.14 -7.74
C ARG A 343 -9.75 -17.85 -8.24
N LEU A 344 -10.63 -17.97 -9.24
CA LEU A 344 -11.35 -16.81 -9.77
C LEU A 344 -12.27 -16.16 -8.74
N SER A 345 -12.92 -16.94 -7.87
CA SER A 345 -13.86 -16.42 -6.87
C SER A 345 -13.25 -15.42 -5.89
N TYR A 346 -11.93 -15.51 -5.64
CA TYR A 346 -11.22 -14.55 -4.79
C TYR A 346 -10.92 -13.22 -5.50
N ARG A 347 -10.82 -13.24 -6.81
CA ARG A 347 -10.41 -12.09 -7.63
C ARG A 347 -11.51 -11.54 -8.52
N SER A 348 -12.62 -12.26 -8.70
CA SER A 348 -13.73 -11.83 -9.56
C SER A 348 -14.40 -10.56 -9.07
N PHE A 349 -14.98 -9.82 -10.01
CA PHE A 349 -15.87 -8.72 -9.67
C PHE A 349 -16.95 -9.20 -8.68
N PRO A 350 -17.23 -8.47 -7.59
CA PRO A 350 -18.02 -8.99 -6.46
C PRO A 350 -19.38 -9.59 -6.82
N SER A 351 -20.06 -9.02 -7.82
CA SER A 351 -21.37 -9.50 -8.29
C SER A 351 -21.34 -10.89 -8.92
N TYR A 352 -20.16 -11.37 -9.35
CA TYR A 352 -20.00 -12.67 -9.99
C TYR A 352 -19.86 -13.84 -9.00
N ARG A 353 -19.56 -13.58 -7.74
CA ARG A 353 -19.30 -14.64 -6.75
C ARG A 353 -20.45 -15.65 -6.61
N PRO A 354 -21.72 -15.25 -6.52
CA PRO A 354 -22.83 -16.21 -6.49
C PRO A 354 -22.87 -17.11 -7.73
N LEU A 355 -22.69 -16.50 -8.92
CA LEU A 355 -22.67 -17.22 -10.19
C LEU A 355 -21.54 -18.26 -10.26
N LEU A 356 -20.35 -17.93 -9.77
CA LEU A 356 -19.21 -18.85 -9.71
C LEU A 356 -19.50 -20.04 -8.80
N MET A 357 -20.19 -19.83 -7.67
CA MET A 357 -20.61 -20.92 -6.77
C MET A 357 -21.63 -21.85 -7.43
N GLU A 358 -22.52 -21.32 -8.23
CA GLU A 358 -23.49 -22.13 -8.98
C GLU A 358 -22.80 -22.95 -10.08
N TYR A 359 -21.83 -22.40 -10.82
CA TYR A 359 -20.99 -23.17 -11.74
C TYR A 359 -20.21 -24.29 -11.02
N GLN A 360 -19.63 -24.03 -9.84
CA GLN A 360 -18.97 -25.05 -9.03
C GLN A 360 -19.93 -26.18 -8.63
N THR A 361 -21.18 -25.83 -8.31
CA THR A 361 -22.22 -26.79 -7.95
C THR A 361 -22.60 -27.66 -9.15
N ALA A 362 -22.76 -27.06 -10.34
CA ALA A 362 -23.05 -27.78 -11.59
C ALA A 362 -21.91 -28.73 -11.96
N LEU A 363 -20.66 -28.26 -11.91
CA LEU A 363 -19.47 -29.09 -12.15
C LEU A 363 -19.32 -30.23 -11.13
N SER A 364 -19.63 -29.98 -9.86
CA SER A 364 -19.61 -31.01 -8.83
C SER A 364 -20.69 -32.07 -9.06
N SER A 365 -21.86 -31.68 -9.58
CA SER A 365 -22.93 -32.61 -9.97
C SER A 365 -22.50 -33.46 -11.16
N LEU A 366 -21.87 -32.85 -12.16
CA LEU A 366 -21.32 -33.55 -13.33
C LEU A 366 -20.25 -34.58 -12.93
N ALA A 367 -19.30 -34.21 -12.06
CA ALA A 367 -18.26 -35.11 -11.56
C ALA A 367 -18.84 -36.34 -10.85
N ARG A 368 -19.97 -36.19 -10.14
CA ARG A 368 -20.69 -37.28 -9.44
C ARG A 368 -21.65 -38.08 -10.34
N GLY A 369 -21.73 -37.75 -11.64
CA GLY A 369 -22.64 -38.41 -12.57
C GLY A 369 -24.11 -38.05 -12.42
N LYS A 370 -24.45 -36.98 -11.70
CA LYS A 370 -25.79 -36.44 -11.57
C LYS A 370 -26.10 -35.51 -12.73
N THR A 371 -26.46 -36.11 -13.89
CA THR A 371 -26.57 -35.37 -15.17
C THR A 371 -27.98 -34.86 -15.48
N GLU A 372 -29.01 -35.37 -14.80
CA GLU A 372 -30.43 -35.10 -15.11
C GLU A 372 -30.79 -33.59 -15.16
N LYS A 373 -30.11 -32.76 -14.36
CA LYS A 373 -30.37 -31.31 -14.27
C LYS A 373 -29.26 -30.45 -14.83
N VAL A 374 -28.16 -31.03 -15.32
CA VAL A 374 -26.97 -30.26 -15.74
C VAL A 374 -27.30 -29.34 -16.91
N GLU A 375 -28.04 -29.83 -17.93
CA GLU A 375 -28.41 -29.03 -19.11
C GLU A 375 -29.26 -27.80 -18.71
N ALA A 376 -30.30 -28.01 -17.90
CA ALA A 376 -31.16 -26.94 -17.43
C ALA A 376 -30.38 -25.96 -16.52
N SER A 377 -29.46 -26.48 -15.67
CA SER A 377 -28.61 -25.63 -14.83
C SER A 377 -27.66 -24.77 -15.64
N LEU A 378 -27.01 -25.34 -16.68
CA LEU A 378 -26.11 -24.58 -17.53
C LEU A 378 -26.84 -23.50 -18.34
N ALA A 379 -28.02 -23.80 -18.89
CA ALA A 379 -28.85 -22.81 -19.57
C ALA A 379 -29.29 -21.66 -18.65
N SER A 380 -29.66 -21.98 -17.40
CA SER A 380 -29.97 -20.98 -16.38
C SER A 380 -28.75 -20.14 -15.99
N LEU A 381 -27.58 -20.78 -15.92
CA LEU A 381 -26.31 -20.09 -15.61
C LEU A 381 -25.90 -19.14 -16.72
N ASP A 382 -26.08 -19.49 -17.98
CA ASP A 382 -25.79 -18.60 -19.12
C ASP A 382 -26.70 -17.36 -19.10
N ALA A 383 -28.00 -17.54 -18.81
CA ALA A 383 -28.93 -16.43 -18.65
C ALA A 383 -28.58 -15.55 -17.42
N SER A 384 -28.19 -16.17 -16.30
CA SER A 384 -27.77 -15.48 -15.10
C SER A 384 -26.45 -14.72 -15.31
N ARG A 385 -25.53 -15.28 -16.08
CA ARG A 385 -24.25 -14.67 -16.46
C ARG A 385 -24.48 -13.38 -17.26
N GLU A 386 -25.35 -13.43 -18.28
CA GLU A 386 -25.69 -12.24 -19.07
C GLU A 386 -26.33 -11.15 -18.20
N LEU A 387 -27.25 -11.53 -17.31
CA LEU A 387 -27.86 -10.59 -16.36
C LEU A 387 -26.81 -9.99 -15.40
N MET A 388 -25.85 -10.79 -14.90
CA MET A 388 -24.80 -10.31 -14.02
C MET A 388 -23.84 -9.37 -14.74
N ARG A 389 -23.49 -9.66 -16.00
CA ARG A 389 -22.67 -8.80 -16.84
C ARG A 389 -23.32 -7.42 -17.00
N SER A 390 -24.59 -7.39 -17.39
CA SER A 390 -25.34 -6.14 -17.54
C SER A 390 -25.43 -5.34 -16.24
N LYS A 391 -25.68 -5.99 -15.10
CA LYS A 391 -25.72 -5.34 -13.79
C LYS A 391 -24.35 -4.80 -13.37
N ALA A 392 -23.30 -5.56 -13.64
CA ALA A 392 -21.94 -5.17 -13.28
C ALA A 392 -21.45 -3.99 -14.13
N GLU A 393 -21.74 -4.00 -15.44
CA GLU A 393 -21.47 -2.87 -16.35
C GLU A 393 -22.19 -1.60 -15.86
N ARG A 394 -23.47 -1.73 -15.50
CA ARG A 394 -24.24 -0.60 -14.97
C ARG A 394 -23.70 -0.09 -13.63
N ALA A 395 -23.25 -0.97 -12.75
CA ALA A 395 -22.60 -0.57 -11.50
C ALA A 395 -21.29 0.17 -11.75
N GLN A 396 -20.49 -0.26 -12.74
CA GLN A 396 -19.28 0.43 -13.15
C GLN A 396 -19.61 1.82 -13.70
N ASP A 397 -20.66 1.95 -14.53
CA ASP A 397 -21.10 3.23 -15.05
C ASP A 397 -21.49 4.24 -13.95
N TYR A 398 -22.14 3.75 -12.87
CA TYR A 398 -22.41 4.60 -11.71
C TYR A 398 -21.12 5.05 -11.02
N LEU A 399 -20.15 4.15 -10.82
CA LEU A 399 -18.87 4.49 -10.19
C LEU A 399 -18.09 5.50 -11.04
N ASP A 400 -18.01 5.27 -12.35
CA ASP A 400 -17.34 6.18 -13.29
C ASP A 400 -18.03 7.56 -13.31
N TRP A 401 -19.36 7.59 -13.29
CA TRP A 401 -20.11 8.83 -13.18
C TRP A 401 -19.79 9.61 -11.89
N PHE A 402 -19.80 8.92 -10.73
CA PHE A 402 -19.47 9.56 -9.47
C PHE A 402 -18.03 10.05 -9.41
N GLU A 403 -17.10 9.30 -10.00
CA GLU A 403 -15.70 9.70 -10.06
C GLU A 403 -15.49 10.92 -10.95
N ILE A 404 -16.08 10.94 -12.15
CA ILE A 404 -15.97 12.05 -13.11
C ILE A 404 -16.64 13.32 -12.59
N THR A 405 -17.85 13.19 -12.05
CA THR A 405 -18.67 14.35 -11.66
C THR A 405 -18.49 14.76 -10.23
N ARG A 406 -17.89 13.91 -9.39
CA ARG A 406 -17.86 14.04 -7.92
C ARG A 406 -19.26 14.23 -7.33
N ALA A 407 -20.27 13.78 -8.02
CA ALA A 407 -21.66 13.89 -7.63
C ALA A 407 -21.93 12.99 -6.40
N ARG A 408 -22.82 13.43 -5.52
CA ARG A 408 -23.24 12.64 -4.36
C ARG A 408 -24.52 11.86 -4.59
N GLN A 409 -25.19 12.12 -5.70
CA GLN A 409 -26.47 11.50 -6.06
C GLN A 409 -26.58 11.37 -7.58
N THR A 410 -27.32 10.37 -8.05
CA THR A 410 -27.69 10.26 -9.45
C THR A 410 -28.74 11.33 -9.79
N SER A 411 -28.51 12.05 -10.87
CA SER A 411 -29.41 13.08 -11.42
C SER A 411 -29.89 12.68 -12.83
N GLY A 412 -30.79 13.46 -13.40
CA GLY A 412 -31.17 13.29 -14.81
C GLY A 412 -29.99 13.33 -15.79
N ASP A 413 -28.94 14.04 -15.41
CA ASP A 413 -27.68 14.09 -16.17
C ASP A 413 -27.00 12.73 -16.30
N PHE A 414 -27.23 11.79 -15.34
CA PHE A 414 -26.71 10.43 -15.42
C PHE A 414 -27.38 9.64 -16.57
N ASP A 415 -28.69 9.80 -16.75
CA ASP A 415 -29.40 9.17 -17.86
C ASP A 415 -28.94 9.74 -19.21
N ASP A 416 -28.61 11.03 -19.26
CA ASP A 416 -28.04 11.67 -20.43
C ASP A 416 -26.62 11.19 -20.73
N TYR A 417 -25.81 10.97 -19.68
CA TYR A 417 -24.50 10.33 -19.78
C TYR A 417 -24.59 8.91 -20.34
N LEU A 418 -25.51 8.08 -19.83
CA LEU A 418 -25.72 6.73 -20.36
C LEU A 418 -26.13 6.75 -21.83
N ARG A 419 -27.06 7.65 -22.20
CA ARG A 419 -27.47 7.81 -23.62
C ARG A 419 -26.32 8.30 -24.50
N LEU A 420 -25.43 9.12 -23.98
CA LEU A 420 -24.24 9.58 -24.71
C LEU A 420 -23.24 8.43 -24.83
N LYS A 421 -22.99 7.68 -23.79
CA LYS A 421 -22.12 6.51 -23.80
C LYS A 421 -22.61 5.45 -24.79
N ASP A 422 -23.89 5.13 -24.79
CA ASP A 422 -24.49 4.20 -25.75
C ASP A 422 -24.34 4.70 -27.19
N ARG A 423 -24.48 6.01 -27.44
CA ARG A 423 -24.24 6.59 -28.73
C ARG A 423 -22.77 6.54 -29.18
N VAL A 424 -21.83 6.69 -28.25
CA VAL A 424 -20.40 6.63 -28.54
C VAL A 424 -19.94 5.18 -28.72
N ASN A 425 -20.46 4.24 -27.92
CA ASN A 425 -20.17 2.82 -28.04
C ASN A 425 -20.88 2.14 -29.21
N TYR A 426 -22.02 2.69 -29.65
CA TYR A 426 -22.63 2.27 -30.89
C TYR A 426 -21.68 2.71 -32.04
N ARG A 427 -20.82 1.79 -32.48
CA ARG A 427 -20.02 1.96 -33.70
C ARG A 427 -20.98 2.15 -34.87
N ALA A 428 -21.53 3.34 -34.95
CA ALA A 428 -22.18 3.77 -36.13
C ALA A 428 -21.18 3.68 -37.27
N VAL A 429 -21.67 3.13 -38.40
CA VAL A 429 -21.11 3.22 -39.72
C VAL A 429 -20.16 4.42 -39.81
N LYS A 430 -18.92 4.14 -40.22
CA LYS A 430 -17.82 5.08 -40.41
C LYS A 430 -18.36 6.43 -40.91
N ARG A 431 -18.41 7.42 -40.05
CA ARG A 431 -18.84 8.76 -40.39
C ARG A 431 -17.78 9.36 -41.31
N GLU A 432 -18.20 9.86 -42.46
CA GLU A 432 -17.31 10.50 -43.45
C GLU A 432 -17.19 12.02 -43.25
N ASP A 433 -17.59 12.54 -42.07
CA ASP A 433 -17.41 13.96 -41.79
C ASP A 433 -15.93 14.30 -41.49
N ASP A 434 -15.54 15.54 -41.73
CA ASP A 434 -14.16 15.99 -41.66
C ASP A 434 -13.59 15.90 -40.25
N LEU A 435 -14.44 15.98 -39.20
CA LEU A 435 -14.03 15.80 -37.78
C LEU A 435 -13.70 14.33 -37.48
N SER A 436 -14.49 13.40 -37.98
CA SER A 436 -14.22 11.97 -37.82
C SER A 436 -12.95 11.56 -38.57
N LYS A 437 -12.70 12.10 -39.76
CA LYS A 437 -11.43 11.89 -40.49
C LYS A 437 -10.24 12.44 -39.73
N TYR A 438 -10.37 13.61 -39.11
CA TYR A 438 -9.34 14.21 -38.29
C TYR A 438 -9.04 13.36 -37.03
N LEU A 439 -10.07 12.89 -36.32
CA LEU A 439 -9.92 12.02 -35.13
C LEU A 439 -9.32 10.66 -35.52
N ASP A 440 -9.70 10.06 -36.65
CA ASP A 440 -9.10 8.82 -37.14
C ASP A 440 -7.62 9.02 -37.51
N GLN A 441 -7.23 10.17 -38.07
CA GLN A 441 -5.84 10.53 -38.34
C GLN A 441 -5.04 10.69 -37.03
N MET A 442 -5.61 11.36 -36.05
CA MET A 442 -4.97 11.54 -34.73
C MET A 442 -4.80 10.19 -34.03
N ASP A 443 -5.81 9.33 -34.03
CA ASP A 443 -5.73 7.98 -33.42
C ASP A 443 -4.66 7.12 -34.12
N GLY A 444 -4.52 7.24 -35.45
CA GLY A 444 -3.46 6.62 -36.23
C GLY A 444 -2.06 7.10 -35.83
N LEU A 445 -1.88 8.41 -35.64
CA LEU A 445 -0.63 9.00 -35.23
C LEU A 445 -0.20 8.56 -33.82
N PHE A 446 -1.16 8.49 -32.87
CA PHE A 446 -0.88 8.03 -31.49
C PHE A 446 -0.61 6.53 -31.43
N LYS A 447 -1.22 5.70 -32.26
CA LYS A 447 -0.92 4.27 -32.36
C LYS A 447 0.49 4.02 -32.92
N HIS A 448 0.88 4.76 -33.96
CA HIS A 448 2.26 4.67 -34.48
C HIS A 448 3.31 5.22 -33.52
N ALA A 449 2.99 6.24 -32.73
CA ALA A 449 3.93 6.76 -31.72
C ALA A 449 4.15 5.79 -30.53
N GLN A 450 3.24 4.83 -30.32
CA GLN A 450 3.39 3.78 -29.30
C GLN A 450 4.14 2.54 -29.83
N GLU A 451 4.25 2.36 -31.14
CA GLU A 451 4.90 1.22 -31.79
C GLU A 451 6.39 1.49 -32.17
N GLU A 452 6.86 2.74 -32.13
CA GLU A 452 8.28 3.02 -32.38
C GLU A 452 9.12 2.80 -31.12
N PRO A 453 10.15 1.92 -31.15
CA PRO A 453 11.09 1.76 -30.05
C PRO A 453 11.92 3.05 -29.96
N GLN A 454 12.04 3.59 -28.75
CA GLN A 454 12.86 4.75 -28.37
C GLN A 454 14.29 4.63 -28.92
N GLY A 455 14.58 5.33 -29.98
CA GLY A 455 15.92 5.41 -30.55
C GLY A 455 16.00 6.43 -31.67
N LYS A 456 16.15 7.69 -31.32
CA LYS A 456 16.93 8.76 -31.90
C LYS A 456 16.27 10.13 -31.71
N SER A 457 16.94 10.96 -30.92
CA SER A 457 16.63 12.38 -30.76
C SER A 457 16.63 13.11 -32.11
N ALA A 458 15.52 13.76 -32.43
CA ALA A 458 15.47 14.81 -33.45
C ALA A 458 14.78 16.04 -32.85
N SER A 459 15.43 17.18 -32.98
CA SER A 459 15.01 18.50 -32.53
C SER A 459 13.63 18.94 -32.99
N PRO A 460 12.93 19.78 -32.24
CA PRO A 460 11.59 20.24 -32.61
C PRO A 460 11.64 21.29 -33.72
N ALA A 461 10.91 21.04 -34.78
CA ALA A 461 10.62 22.03 -35.81
C ALA A 461 9.48 22.95 -35.35
N LEU A 462 9.72 24.25 -35.53
CA LEU A 462 8.85 25.37 -35.23
C LEU A 462 7.44 25.23 -35.86
N LEU A 463 6.40 25.44 -35.06
CA LEU A 463 5.00 25.61 -35.52
C LEU A 463 4.84 26.97 -36.18
N PRO A 464 4.08 27.09 -37.31
CA PRO A 464 3.72 28.37 -37.87
C PRO A 464 2.60 29.01 -37.06
N SER A 465 2.75 30.31 -36.83
CA SER A 465 1.80 31.22 -36.19
C SER A 465 0.57 31.44 -37.05
N TRP A 466 -0.62 31.31 -36.47
CA TRP A 466 -1.85 31.97 -36.87
C TRP A 466 -2.47 32.74 -35.73
#